data_ab5a6169a9204651d5a82f8df3b6abe0
#
_entry.id   ab5a6169a9204651d5a82f8df3b6abe0
#
_cell.length_a   1.000
_cell.length_b   1.000
_cell.length_c   1.000
_cell.angle_alpha   90.00
_cell.angle_beta   90.00
_cell.angle_gamma   90.00
#
_symmetry.space_group_name_H-M   'P 1'
#
loop_
_entity.id
_entity.type
_entity.pdbx_description
1 polymer ?
#
loop_
_entity_poly.entity_id
_entity_poly.type
_entity_poly.pdbx_seq_one_letter_code
_entity_poly.pdbx_strand_id
1 'polypeptide(L)'
;DIGRGAVSGYINLVSKLPTLEDAYSGGVSWQTGDTKRATADLNKKLGETSALRLNLLVQDGGVAKRDTVENRNVAVAPGLALGLNTPTRFYIYSQHIRQDNVPDGGIPTIGMEGFYNASSLLQHGSKVNRENYYGAQGDYEKVNADMLTVKVEHDLGSGTTLRNMTRYGKTTMDRVMTGI
;
A
#
# COMPACT_ATOMS: atom_id res chain seq x y z
N ASP A 1 21.70 2.33 -7.08
CA ASP A 1 22.32 3.25 -6.11
C ASP A 1 21.22 3.91 -5.30
N ILE A 2 21.30 3.80 -4.00
CA ILE A 2 20.36 4.39 -3.08
C ILE A 2 20.99 5.68 -2.59
N GLY A 3 20.29 6.79 -2.83
CA GLY A 3 20.79 8.13 -2.54
C GLY A 3 21.19 8.31 -1.07
N ARG A 4 21.85 9.43 -0.78
CA ARG A 4 22.29 9.81 0.56
C ARG A 4 21.09 10.02 1.49
N GLY A 5 21.17 9.59 2.74
CA GLY A 5 20.25 10.07 3.79
C GLY A 5 19.57 9.01 4.65
N ALA A 6 19.97 7.75 4.60
CA ALA A 6 19.45 6.74 5.50
C ALA A 6 20.41 6.52 6.69
N VAL A 7 20.17 7.18 7.80
CA VAL A 7 20.98 7.00 9.04
C VAL A 7 20.69 5.63 9.68
N SER A 8 19.50 5.07 9.46
CA SER A 8 19.01 3.84 10.11
C SER A 8 18.73 2.68 9.14
N GLY A 9 19.06 2.83 7.86
CA GLY A 9 18.69 1.86 6.82
C GLY A 9 17.49 2.30 5.98
N TYR A 10 17.05 1.44 5.09
CA TYR A 10 15.90 1.70 4.20
C TYR A 10 15.16 0.40 3.89
N ILE A 11 13.88 0.55 3.52
CA ILE A 11 13.06 -0.54 3.00
C ILE A 11 12.91 -0.32 1.49
N ASN A 12 13.39 -1.28 0.71
CA ASN A 12 13.24 -1.25 -0.75
C ASN A 12 12.04 -2.10 -1.17
N LEU A 13 11.01 -1.46 -1.73
CA LEU A 13 9.83 -2.14 -2.27
C LEU A 13 10.02 -2.37 -3.77
N VAL A 14 10.04 -3.62 -4.18
CA VAL A 14 10.20 -4.02 -5.57
C VAL A 14 8.90 -4.63 -6.09
N SER A 15 8.42 -4.13 -7.24
CA SER A 15 7.23 -4.69 -7.90
C SER A 15 7.53 -6.10 -8.42
N LYS A 16 6.59 -7.01 -8.24
CA LYS A 16 6.66 -8.33 -8.85
C LYS A 16 6.48 -8.20 -10.36
N LEU A 17 7.45 -8.67 -11.12
CA LEU A 17 7.42 -8.66 -12.58
C LEU A 17 6.86 -9.97 -13.14
N PRO A 18 6.28 -9.96 -14.37
CA PRO A 18 5.89 -11.18 -15.06
C PRO A 18 7.07 -12.10 -15.35
N THR A 19 6.84 -13.40 -15.28
CA THR A 19 7.83 -14.46 -15.56
C THR A 19 7.27 -15.49 -16.55
N LEU A 20 8.14 -16.28 -17.20
CA LEU A 20 7.72 -17.33 -18.15
C LEU A 20 7.18 -18.60 -17.49
N GLU A 21 7.05 -18.61 -16.17
CA GLU A 21 6.45 -19.72 -15.43
C GLU A 21 5.04 -19.33 -15.02
N ASP A 22 4.05 -20.17 -15.33
CA ASP A 22 2.67 -19.97 -14.87
C ASP A 22 2.63 -20.14 -13.36
N ALA A 23 2.09 -19.14 -12.67
CA ALA A 23 1.98 -19.15 -11.21
C ALA A 23 0.69 -18.45 -10.76
N TYR A 24 -0.05 -19.10 -9.89
CA TYR A 24 -1.31 -18.58 -9.38
C TYR A 24 -1.33 -18.73 -7.87
N SER A 25 -1.58 -17.64 -7.18
CA SER A 25 -1.76 -17.67 -5.73
C SER A 25 -2.87 -16.72 -5.32
N GLY A 26 -3.51 -17.02 -4.22
CA GLY A 26 -4.54 -16.20 -3.63
C GLY A 26 -4.59 -16.42 -2.13
N GLY A 27 -5.17 -15.46 -1.44
CA GLY A 27 -5.36 -15.54 0.00
C GLY A 27 -6.61 -14.80 0.42
N VAL A 28 -7.27 -15.34 1.43
CA VAL A 28 -8.34 -14.67 2.14
C VAL A 28 -7.99 -14.64 3.62
N SER A 29 -8.28 -13.54 4.28
CA SER A 29 -8.10 -13.42 5.71
C SER A 29 -9.29 -12.71 6.34
N TRP A 30 -9.61 -13.12 7.55
CA TRP A 30 -10.58 -12.46 8.41
C TRP A 30 -9.91 -12.15 9.73
N GLN A 31 -9.97 -10.90 10.13
CA GLN A 31 -9.32 -10.42 11.35
C GLN A 31 -10.34 -9.90 12.36
N THR A 32 -9.94 -9.82 13.62
CA THR A 32 -10.71 -9.11 14.66
C THR A 32 -10.97 -7.67 14.22
N GLY A 33 -12.18 -7.15 14.46
CA GLY A 33 -12.63 -5.86 13.90
C GLY A 33 -13.42 -6.03 12.59
N ASP A 34 -13.79 -7.27 12.26
CA ASP A 34 -14.55 -7.66 11.06
C ASP A 34 -13.86 -7.29 9.74
N THR A 35 -12.53 -7.16 9.76
CA THR A 35 -11.75 -6.89 8.55
C THR A 35 -11.63 -8.12 7.69
N LYS A 36 -12.12 -8.04 6.47
CA LYS A 36 -12.07 -9.06 5.42
C LYS A 36 -11.08 -8.59 4.36
N ARG A 37 -10.17 -9.47 3.99
CA ARG A 37 -9.18 -9.18 2.96
C ARG A 37 -9.06 -10.36 2.00
N ALA A 38 -9.05 -10.07 0.70
CA ALA A 38 -8.75 -11.02 -0.35
C ALA A 38 -7.62 -10.49 -1.22
N THR A 39 -6.72 -11.38 -1.65
CA THR A 39 -5.63 -11.07 -2.57
C THR A 39 -5.52 -12.13 -3.64
N ALA A 40 -5.07 -11.74 -4.83
CA ALA A 40 -4.71 -12.67 -5.89
C ALA A 40 -3.43 -12.21 -6.58
N ASP A 41 -2.60 -13.16 -6.98
CA ASP A 41 -1.39 -12.95 -7.77
C ASP A 41 -1.40 -14.00 -8.89
N LEU A 42 -1.61 -13.54 -10.11
CA LEU A 42 -1.79 -14.36 -11.29
C LEU A 42 -0.68 -14.03 -12.27
N ASN A 43 0.17 -15.00 -12.57
CA ASN A 43 1.22 -14.89 -13.58
C ASN A 43 0.96 -15.91 -14.69
N LYS A 44 0.89 -15.44 -15.93
CA LYS A 44 0.61 -16.27 -17.10
C LYS A 44 1.65 -16.05 -18.18
N LYS A 45 2.29 -17.12 -18.59
CA LYS A 45 3.09 -17.17 -19.82
C LYS A 45 2.16 -16.97 -21.04
N LEU A 46 2.43 -16.01 -21.89
CA LEU A 46 1.67 -15.74 -23.13
C LEU A 46 2.34 -16.33 -24.37
N GLY A 47 3.65 -16.51 -24.33
CA GLY A 47 4.44 -17.01 -25.43
C GLY A 47 5.85 -17.38 -24.97
N GLU A 48 6.77 -17.66 -25.88
CA GLU A 48 8.14 -18.07 -25.52
C GLU A 48 8.94 -16.94 -24.84
N THR A 49 8.59 -15.69 -25.12
CA THR A 49 9.32 -14.51 -24.64
C THR A 49 8.41 -13.49 -23.96
N SER A 50 7.13 -13.83 -23.71
CA SER A 50 6.17 -12.87 -23.16
C SER A 50 5.34 -13.47 -22.03
N ALA A 51 5.01 -12.64 -21.05
CA ALA A 51 4.21 -13.00 -19.90
C ALA A 51 3.39 -11.82 -19.38
N LEU A 52 2.27 -12.14 -18.74
CA LEU A 52 1.39 -11.20 -18.04
C LEU A 52 1.36 -11.54 -16.55
N ARG A 53 1.30 -10.53 -15.71
CA ARG A 53 1.03 -10.70 -14.27
C ARG A 53 -0.04 -9.73 -13.81
N LEU A 54 -0.94 -10.20 -12.97
CA LEU A 54 -1.99 -9.39 -12.36
C LEU A 54 -2.00 -9.63 -10.86
N ASN A 55 -1.81 -8.57 -10.11
CA ASN A 55 -2.00 -8.59 -8.65
C ASN A 55 -3.25 -7.81 -8.28
N LEU A 56 -4.07 -8.39 -7.42
CA LEU A 56 -5.32 -7.83 -6.92
C LEU A 56 -5.33 -7.83 -5.40
N LEU A 57 -5.93 -6.80 -4.82
CA LEU A 57 -6.21 -6.71 -3.40
C LEU A 57 -7.56 -6.03 -3.19
N VAL A 58 -8.37 -6.61 -2.32
CA VAL A 58 -9.59 -6.00 -1.79
C VAL A 58 -9.58 -6.17 -0.28
N GLN A 59 -9.84 -5.11 0.44
CA GLN A 59 -9.96 -5.12 1.90
C GLN A 59 -11.12 -4.23 2.32
N ASP A 60 -11.93 -4.70 3.26
CA ASP A 60 -13.01 -3.96 3.89
C ASP A 60 -13.13 -4.38 5.35
N GLY A 61 -13.24 -3.42 6.25
CA GLY A 61 -13.51 -3.68 7.67
C GLY A 61 -12.94 -2.66 8.63
N GLY A 62 -13.33 -2.82 9.88
CA GLY A 62 -12.97 -1.95 10.99
C GLY A 62 -11.63 -2.29 11.64
N VAL A 63 -11.33 -1.61 12.72
CA VAL A 63 -10.19 -1.87 13.60
C VAL A 63 -10.70 -2.44 14.91
N ALA A 64 -10.11 -3.55 15.37
CA ALA A 64 -10.50 -4.18 16.63
C ALA A 64 -10.46 -3.20 17.79
N LYS A 65 -11.55 -3.15 18.54
CA LYS A 65 -11.71 -2.25 19.70
C LYS A 65 -11.56 -0.75 19.36
N ARG A 66 -11.96 -0.37 18.16
CA ARG A 66 -12.08 1.03 17.74
C ARG A 66 -13.40 1.20 16.99
N ASP A 67 -14.35 1.87 17.62
CA ASP A 67 -15.64 2.15 17.00
C ASP A 67 -15.48 3.07 15.79
N THR A 68 -16.30 2.89 14.80
CA THR A 68 -16.41 3.78 13.60
C THR A 68 -15.20 3.76 12.66
N VAL A 69 -14.00 3.37 13.11
CA VAL A 69 -12.81 3.33 12.25
C VAL A 69 -12.96 2.24 11.20
N GLU A 70 -12.92 2.61 9.93
CA GLU A 70 -13.07 1.70 8.79
C GLU A 70 -11.93 1.88 7.79
N ASN A 71 -11.53 0.78 7.14
CA ASN A 71 -10.54 0.76 6.09
C ASN A 71 -11.07 -0.02 4.89
N ARG A 72 -11.33 0.68 3.78
CA ARG A 72 -11.74 0.11 2.50
C ARG A 72 -10.67 0.36 1.46
N ASN A 73 -10.06 -0.71 0.98
CA ASN A 73 -8.93 -0.62 0.08
C ASN A 73 -9.12 -1.56 -1.11
N VAL A 74 -8.89 -1.04 -2.31
CA VAL A 74 -8.82 -1.81 -3.54
C VAL A 74 -7.53 -1.47 -4.24
N ALA A 75 -6.80 -2.49 -4.69
CA ALA A 75 -5.61 -2.30 -5.50
C ALA A 75 -5.59 -3.29 -6.67
N VAL A 76 -5.15 -2.79 -7.83
CA VAL A 76 -4.95 -3.56 -9.05
C VAL A 76 -3.57 -3.21 -9.61
N ALA A 77 -2.77 -4.21 -9.91
CA ALA A 77 -1.43 -4.01 -10.46
C ALA A 77 -1.16 -5.00 -11.61
N PRO A 78 -1.54 -4.64 -12.85
CA PRO A 78 -1.21 -5.40 -14.05
C PRO A 78 0.24 -5.14 -14.48
N GLY A 79 0.87 -6.15 -15.10
CA GLY A 79 2.19 -6.06 -15.67
C GLY A 79 2.34 -6.95 -16.89
N LEU A 80 3.01 -6.44 -17.92
CA LEU A 80 3.36 -7.14 -19.16
C LEU A 80 4.88 -7.17 -19.28
N ALA A 81 5.43 -8.33 -19.60
CA ALA A 81 6.83 -8.49 -19.98
C ALA A 81 6.94 -9.02 -21.42
N LEU A 82 7.83 -8.45 -22.18
CA LEU A 82 8.15 -8.82 -23.56
C LEU A 82 9.66 -9.02 -23.70
N GLY A 83 10.07 -9.95 -24.57
CA GLY A 83 11.49 -10.23 -24.83
C GLY A 83 12.19 -10.99 -23.70
N LEU A 84 11.45 -11.65 -22.81
CA LEU A 84 12.05 -12.50 -21.78
C LEU A 84 12.92 -13.59 -22.41
N ASN A 85 14.05 -13.92 -21.78
CA ASN A 85 15.10 -14.83 -22.31
C ASN A 85 15.73 -14.36 -23.62
N THR A 86 15.61 -13.08 -23.97
CA THR A 86 16.32 -12.45 -25.08
C THR A 86 17.24 -11.32 -24.58
N PRO A 87 18.18 -10.83 -25.39
CA PRO A 87 19.03 -9.72 -24.97
C PRO A 87 18.27 -8.44 -24.66
N THR A 88 17.07 -8.21 -25.23
CA THR A 88 16.27 -7.01 -24.98
C THR A 88 14.96 -7.36 -24.30
N ARG A 89 14.74 -6.80 -23.14
CA ARG A 89 13.55 -7.06 -22.31
C ARG A 89 12.82 -5.77 -22.01
N PHE A 90 11.51 -5.78 -22.17
CA PHE A 90 10.61 -4.69 -21.86
C PHE A 90 9.64 -5.14 -20.75
N TYR A 91 9.45 -4.28 -19.76
CA TYR A 91 8.45 -4.46 -18.72
C TYR A 91 7.60 -3.20 -18.65
N ILE A 92 6.29 -3.37 -18.79
CA ILE A 92 5.30 -2.31 -18.67
C ILE A 92 4.36 -2.72 -17.57
N TYR A 93 4.32 -1.97 -16.48
CA TYR A 93 3.46 -2.32 -15.34
C TYR A 93 2.91 -1.07 -14.67
N SER A 94 1.71 -1.22 -14.14
CA SER A 94 1.04 -0.13 -13.46
C SER A 94 0.55 -0.58 -12.08
N GLN A 95 0.19 0.39 -11.26
CA GLN A 95 -0.43 0.17 -9.96
C GLN A 95 -1.53 1.21 -9.77
N HIS A 96 -2.70 0.74 -9.39
CA HIS A 96 -3.88 1.55 -9.13
C HIS A 96 -4.38 1.21 -7.73
N ILE A 97 -4.43 2.21 -6.86
CA ILE A 97 -4.87 2.06 -5.47
C ILE A 97 -6.02 3.03 -5.23
N ARG A 98 -7.06 2.55 -4.60
CA ARG A 98 -8.19 3.33 -4.13
C ARG A 98 -8.42 3.00 -2.67
N GLN A 99 -8.46 4.03 -1.83
CA GLN A 99 -8.75 3.91 -0.41
C GLN A 99 -9.90 4.85 -0.06
N ASP A 100 -10.81 4.36 0.76
CA ASP A 100 -11.93 5.13 1.33
C ASP A 100 -12.05 4.71 2.80
N ASN A 101 -11.44 5.48 3.67
CA ASN A 101 -11.26 5.15 5.06
C ASN A 101 -11.97 6.15 5.97
N VAL A 102 -12.37 5.70 7.15
CA VAL A 102 -12.64 6.58 8.30
C VAL A 102 -11.39 6.57 9.17
N PRO A 103 -10.60 7.68 9.18
CA PRO A 103 -9.33 7.73 9.86
C PRO A 103 -9.49 7.77 11.39
N ASP A 104 -8.52 7.21 12.10
CA ASP A 104 -8.44 7.29 13.55
C ASP A 104 -7.53 8.45 13.97
N GLY A 105 -8.10 9.49 14.57
CA GLY A 105 -7.36 10.65 15.09
C GLY A 105 -6.62 10.37 16.39
N GLY A 106 -6.85 9.21 17.03
CA GLY A 106 -6.27 8.83 18.30
C GLY A 106 -7.27 8.87 19.44
N ILE A 107 -6.77 8.96 20.67
CA ILE A 107 -7.55 9.04 21.91
C ILE A 107 -7.05 10.20 22.77
N PRO A 108 -7.94 10.91 23.48
CA PRO A 108 -7.52 11.93 24.44
C PRO A 108 -6.61 11.35 25.54
N THR A 109 -5.56 12.07 25.88
CA THR A 109 -4.54 11.62 26.85
C THR A 109 -4.92 11.92 28.31
N ILE A 110 -6.18 12.23 28.58
CA ILE A 110 -6.70 12.55 29.91
C ILE A 110 -6.35 11.45 30.92
N GLY A 111 -5.72 11.81 32.03
CA GLY A 111 -5.33 10.90 33.09
C GLY A 111 -4.29 9.85 32.71
N MET A 112 -3.60 9.98 31.58
CA MET A 112 -2.53 9.07 31.16
C MET A 112 -1.18 9.53 31.69
N GLU A 113 -0.42 8.61 32.30
CA GLU A 113 0.95 8.88 32.73
C GLU A 113 1.88 9.10 31.51
N GLY A 114 2.82 10.03 31.66
CA GLY A 114 3.81 10.35 30.60
C GLY A 114 3.30 11.30 29.52
N PHE A 115 2.04 11.72 29.57
CA PHE A 115 1.47 12.72 28.66
C PHE A 115 1.20 14.01 29.40
N TYR A 116 1.56 15.13 28.78
CA TYR A 116 1.28 16.47 29.33
C TYR A 116 -0.15 16.88 28.98
N ASN A 117 -0.88 17.36 29.99
CA ASN A 117 -2.17 18.01 29.79
C ASN A 117 -2.08 19.44 30.37
N ALA A 118 -2.59 20.44 29.64
CA ALA A 118 -2.51 21.85 30.00
C ALA A 118 -3.26 22.20 31.30
N SER A 119 -4.20 21.37 31.73
CA SER A 119 -4.98 21.52 32.96
C SER A 119 -4.69 20.39 33.97
N SER A 120 -4.50 20.74 35.23
CA SER A 120 -4.33 19.74 36.27
C SER A 120 -5.56 18.85 36.45
N LEU A 121 -6.76 19.36 36.15
CA LEU A 121 -7.98 18.57 36.14
C LEU A 121 -7.93 17.49 35.04
N LEU A 122 -7.43 17.80 33.84
CA LEU A 122 -7.24 16.83 32.78
C LEU A 122 -6.11 15.86 33.09
N GLN A 123 -5.02 16.35 33.71
CA GLN A 123 -3.87 15.52 34.08
C GLN A 123 -4.25 14.42 35.08
N HIS A 124 -5.15 14.71 36.01
CA HIS A 124 -5.60 13.79 37.06
C HIS A 124 -7.01 13.25 36.80
N GLY A 125 -7.59 13.52 35.65
CA GLY A 125 -8.91 13.05 35.27
C GLY A 125 -8.98 11.53 35.06
N SER A 126 -10.17 10.99 34.97
CA SER A 126 -10.37 9.59 34.58
C SER A 126 -10.00 9.36 33.15
N LYS A 127 -9.29 8.26 32.91
CA LYS A 127 -8.97 7.84 31.51
C LYS A 127 -10.24 7.64 30.71
N VAL A 128 -10.23 8.10 29.47
CA VAL A 128 -11.34 7.92 28.54
C VAL A 128 -11.44 6.46 28.07
N ASN A 129 -12.61 6.04 27.61
CA ASN A 129 -12.76 4.73 26.99
C ASN A 129 -12.01 4.71 25.65
N ARG A 130 -10.96 3.93 25.56
CA ARG A 130 -10.11 3.81 24.38
C ARG A 130 -10.77 3.11 23.20
N GLU A 131 -11.92 2.49 23.37
CA GLU A 131 -12.67 1.83 22.30
C GLU A 131 -13.54 2.83 21.53
N ASN A 132 -13.91 3.96 22.16
CA ASN A 132 -14.70 5.00 21.52
C ASN A 132 -13.95 5.68 20.36
N TYR A 133 -14.72 6.10 19.37
CA TYR A 133 -14.25 7.01 18.33
C TYR A 133 -14.33 8.46 18.83
N TYR A 134 -13.23 9.19 18.73
CA TYR A 134 -13.12 10.59 19.14
C TYR A 134 -13.01 11.58 17.99
N GLY A 135 -13.28 11.13 16.76
CA GLY A 135 -13.46 11.98 15.60
C GLY A 135 -14.88 12.50 15.45
N ALA A 136 -15.13 13.27 14.41
CA ALA A 136 -16.47 13.73 14.04
C ALA A 136 -17.17 12.76 13.06
N GLN A 137 -18.51 12.76 13.09
CA GLN A 137 -19.29 12.14 12.03
C GLN A 137 -19.00 12.89 10.71
N GLY A 138 -18.46 12.21 9.74
CA GLY A 138 -18.06 12.80 8.47
C GLY A 138 -16.55 12.97 8.30
N ASP A 139 -15.74 12.56 9.28
CA ASP A 139 -14.31 12.36 9.07
C ASP A 139 -14.10 11.28 8.01
N TYR A 140 -13.23 11.55 7.04
CA TYR A 140 -12.91 10.64 5.96
C TYR A 140 -11.48 10.81 5.47
N GLU A 141 -10.98 9.79 4.84
CA GLU A 141 -9.72 9.83 4.08
C GLU A 141 -9.88 9.05 2.78
N LYS A 142 -9.79 9.76 1.65
CA LYS A 142 -9.85 9.17 0.31
C LYS A 142 -8.52 9.33 -0.38
N VAL A 143 -7.94 8.21 -0.80
CA VAL A 143 -6.67 8.21 -1.54
C VAL A 143 -6.87 7.54 -2.89
N ASN A 144 -6.44 8.22 -3.94
CA ASN A 144 -6.33 7.66 -5.28
C ASN A 144 -4.85 7.76 -5.69
N ALA A 145 -4.22 6.63 -5.93
CA ALA A 145 -2.85 6.57 -6.42
C ALA A 145 -2.78 5.74 -7.70
N ASP A 146 -2.22 6.32 -8.73
CA ASP A 146 -2.01 5.69 -10.03
C ASP A 146 -0.54 5.84 -10.40
N MET A 147 0.07 4.75 -10.85
CA MET A 147 1.47 4.72 -11.25
C MET A 147 1.65 3.83 -12.47
N LEU A 148 2.43 4.30 -13.45
CA LEU A 148 2.87 3.54 -14.61
C LEU A 148 4.39 3.51 -14.62
N THR A 149 4.96 2.35 -14.88
CA THR A 149 6.40 2.18 -15.03
C THR A 149 6.70 1.42 -16.32
N VAL A 150 7.66 1.94 -17.09
CA VAL A 150 8.27 1.25 -18.21
C VAL A 150 9.74 1.02 -17.88
N LYS A 151 10.16 -0.24 -17.95
CA LYS A 151 11.55 -0.66 -17.74
C LYS A 151 12.06 -1.37 -18.98
N VAL A 152 13.22 -0.98 -19.45
CA VAL A 152 13.91 -1.61 -20.57
C VAL A 152 15.27 -2.10 -20.10
N GLU A 153 15.62 -3.31 -20.46
CA GLU A 153 16.95 -3.89 -20.23
C GLU A 153 17.49 -4.41 -21.55
N HIS A 154 18.77 -4.12 -21.82
CA HIS A 154 19.46 -4.61 -23.02
C HIS A 154 20.86 -5.11 -22.66
N ASP A 155 21.13 -6.36 -22.97
CA ASP A 155 22.44 -6.98 -22.75
C ASP A 155 23.36 -6.65 -23.93
N LEU A 156 24.39 -5.86 -23.65
CA LEU A 156 25.41 -5.43 -24.63
C LEU A 156 26.49 -6.49 -24.89
N GLY A 157 26.41 -7.63 -24.19
CA GLY A 157 27.47 -8.65 -24.17
C GLY A 157 28.53 -8.39 -23.11
N SER A 158 29.45 -9.35 -22.94
CA SER A 158 30.56 -9.27 -21.97
C SER A 158 30.13 -8.98 -20.52
N GLY A 159 28.93 -9.42 -20.12
CA GLY A 159 28.39 -9.21 -18.77
C GLY A 159 27.86 -7.80 -18.51
N THR A 160 27.75 -6.94 -19.53
CA THR A 160 27.22 -5.58 -19.40
C THR A 160 25.75 -5.52 -19.79
N THR A 161 24.92 -4.96 -18.92
CA THR A 161 23.48 -4.72 -19.18
C THR A 161 23.18 -3.24 -19.05
N LEU A 162 22.63 -2.65 -20.11
CA LEU A 162 22.03 -1.31 -20.09
C LEU A 162 20.60 -1.41 -19.55
N ARG A 163 20.28 -0.56 -18.57
CA ARG A 163 18.94 -0.51 -17.95
C ARG A 163 18.41 0.91 -17.94
N ASN A 164 17.17 1.08 -18.37
CA ASN A 164 16.39 2.30 -18.17
C ASN A 164 15.10 1.96 -17.42
N MET A 165 14.70 2.82 -16.50
CA MET A 165 13.40 2.74 -15.83
C MET A 165 12.80 4.14 -15.78
N THR A 166 11.64 4.29 -16.40
CA THR A 166 10.85 5.52 -16.39
C THR A 166 9.56 5.27 -15.65
N ARG A 167 9.24 6.12 -14.68
CA ARG A 167 8.03 6.02 -13.86
C ARG A 167 7.29 7.33 -13.87
N TYR A 168 5.98 7.24 -14.07
CA TYR A 168 5.04 8.33 -13.86
C TYR A 168 4.05 7.91 -12.78
N GLY A 169 3.76 8.81 -11.85
CA GLY A 169 2.79 8.55 -10.78
C GLY A 169 2.03 9.81 -10.41
N LYS A 170 0.77 9.62 -10.03
CA LYS A 170 -0.09 10.66 -9.47
C LYS A 170 -0.80 10.11 -8.25
N THR A 171 -0.71 10.82 -7.15
CA THR A 171 -1.48 10.53 -5.94
C THR A 171 -2.30 11.75 -5.58
N THR A 172 -3.58 11.53 -5.29
CA THR A 172 -4.47 12.53 -4.70
C THR A 172 -4.98 12.02 -3.37
N MET A 173 -4.99 12.88 -2.36
CA MET A 173 -5.56 12.59 -1.06
C MET A 173 -6.56 13.70 -0.73
N ASP A 174 -7.75 13.32 -0.33
CA ASP A 174 -8.77 14.19 0.24
C ASP A 174 -9.11 13.66 1.63
N ARG A 175 -8.93 14.49 2.64
CA ARG A 175 -9.03 14.06 4.03
C ARG A 175 -9.62 15.16 4.89
N VAL A 176 -10.61 14.77 5.67
CA VAL A 176 -11.10 15.53 6.82
C VAL A 176 -10.89 14.67 8.06
N MET A 177 -10.20 15.18 9.04
CA MET A 177 -9.94 14.48 10.29
C MET A 177 -10.02 15.46 11.45
N THR A 178 -10.86 15.15 12.41
CA THR A 178 -10.95 15.90 13.66
C THR A 178 -9.70 15.64 14.51
N GLY A 179 -9.06 16.72 14.93
CA GLY A 179 -7.97 16.67 15.90
C GLY A 179 -8.51 16.59 17.32
N ILE A 180 -7.83 15.88 18.20
CA ILE A 180 -8.13 15.72 19.63
C ILE A 180 -6.98 16.25 20.47
#